data_609630e2b9d1d7930e7a1071f1c5f156
#
_entry.id   609630e2b9d1d7930e7a1071f1c5f156
#
_cell.length_a   1.000
_cell.length_b   1.000
_cell.length_c   1.000
_cell.angle_alpha   90.00
_cell.angle_beta   90.00
_cell.angle_gamma   90.00
#
_symmetry.space_group_name_H-M   'P 1'
#
loop_
_entity.id
_entity.type
_entity.pdbx_description
1 polymer ?
#
loop_
_entity_poly.entity_id
_entity_poly.type
_entity_poly.pdbx_seq_one_letter_code
_entity_poly.pdbx_strand_id
1 'polypeptide(L)'
;MDFLSKEIEGYIENHSSKENDLLLELNRETWAKVLMPRMLSGHVQGRVLSLLSNLTNPTNIIEIGTYTGYSALCLAEGIKSNGELHTIEINEEHAAIAKRFFEKSKFSKIIKQHIGEAKNIINKIDKNFQLAFIDADKENYSNYFDLLIDKIDINGIIIADNVLWSGKVINK
;
A
#
# COMPACT_ATOMS: atom_id res chain seq x y z
N MET A 1 -13.44 15.35 3.29
CA MET A 1 -13.05 16.75 2.98
C MET A 1 -12.23 16.64 1.72
N ASP A 2 -12.75 17.17 0.62
CA ASP A 2 -12.03 17.15 -0.64
C ASP A 2 -11.02 18.29 -0.60
N PHE A 3 -9.73 17.96 -0.53
CA PHE A 3 -8.65 18.96 -0.47
C PHE A 3 -8.39 19.62 -1.83
N LEU A 4 -8.78 18.96 -2.91
CA LEU A 4 -8.62 19.46 -4.27
C LEU A 4 -10.00 19.61 -4.94
N SER A 5 -10.11 20.58 -5.85
CA SER A 5 -11.30 20.65 -6.71
C SER A 5 -11.26 19.52 -7.76
N LYS A 6 -12.43 19.11 -8.25
CA LYS A 6 -12.52 18.06 -9.28
C LYS A 6 -11.76 18.41 -10.56
N GLU A 7 -11.65 19.69 -10.90
CA GLU A 7 -10.90 20.15 -12.05
C GLU A 7 -9.38 19.93 -11.85
N ILE A 8 -8.87 20.17 -10.62
CA ILE A 8 -7.46 19.93 -10.29
C ILE A 8 -7.20 18.43 -10.25
N GLU A 9 -8.08 17.62 -9.66
CA GLU A 9 -7.97 16.16 -9.68
C GLU A 9 -7.90 15.63 -11.11
N GLY A 10 -8.82 16.05 -11.97
CA GLY A 10 -8.83 15.66 -13.39
C GLY A 10 -7.56 16.11 -14.14
N TYR A 11 -7.02 17.31 -13.82
CA TYR A 11 -5.76 17.76 -14.38
C TYR A 11 -4.59 16.83 -13.96
N ILE A 12 -4.49 16.51 -12.68
CA ILE A 12 -3.44 15.62 -12.14
C ILE A 12 -3.55 14.22 -12.80
N GLU A 13 -4.72 13.64 -12.87
CA GLU A 13 -4.96 12.34 -13.49
C GLU A 13 -4.53 12.33 -14.97
N ASN A 14 -4.90 13.37 -15.71
CA ASN A 14 -4.57 13.47 -17.13
C ASN A 14 -3.08 13.71 -17.41
N HIS A 15 -2.33 14.22 -16.43
CA HIS A 15 -0.89 14.51 -16.53
C HIS A 15 -0.01 13.51 -15.75
N SER A 16 -0.61 12.47 -15.19
CA SER A 16 0.09 11.35 -14.55
C SER A 16 0.21 10.15 -15.49
N SER A 17 1.16 9.26 -15.21
CA SER A 17 1.26 7.99 -15.92
C SER A 17 -0.05 7.21 -15.79
N LYS A 18 -0.56 6.68 -16.90
CA LYS A 18 -1.83 5.96 -16.92
C LYS A 18 -1.78 4.68 -16.08
N GLU A 19 -2.92 4.33 -15.49
CA GLU A 19 -3.12 3.00 -14.91
C GLU A 19 -3.02 1.93 -16.00
N ASN A 20 -2.46 0.78 -15.64
CA ASN A 20 -2.56 -0.40 -16.49
C ASN A 20 -3.94 -1.08 -16.34
N ASP A 21 -4.26 -1.96 -17.28
CA ASP A 21 -5.58 -2.62 -17.35
C ASP A 21 -5.91 -3.40 -16.06
N LEU A 22 -4.90 -3.99 -15.41
CA LEU A 22 -5.09 -4.74 -14.15
C LEU A 22 -5.52 -3.84 -13.00
N LEU A 23 -4.89 -2.66 -12.86
CA LEU A 23 -5.25 -1.68 -11.83
C LEU A 23 -6.63 -1.08 -12.11
N LEU A 24 -6.98 -0.82 -13.39
CA LEU A 24 -8.31 -0.37 -13.78
C LEU A 24 -9.38 -1.44 -13.45
N GLU A 25 -9.11 -2.72 -13.71
CA GLU A 25 -10.00 -3.82 -13.36
C GLU A 25 -10.19 -3.91 -11.84
N LEU A 26 -9.10 -3.84 -11.07
CA LEU A 26 -9.12 -3.86 -9.62
C LEU A 26 -9.92 -2.70 -9.04
N ASN A 27 -9.67 -1.48 -9.51
CA ASN A 27 -10.40 -0.29 -9.10
C ASN A 27 -11.91 -0.48 -9.33
N ARG A 28 -12.29 -0.88 -10.54
CA ARG A 28 -13.68 -1.12 -10.93
C ARG A 28 -14.35 -2.20 -10.06
N GLU A 29 -13.65 -3.30 -9.80
CA GLU A 29 -14.17 -4.38 -8.96
C GLU A 29 -14.32 -3.94 -7.50
N THR A 30 -13.37 -3.19 -6.95
CA THR A 30 -13.44 -2.65 -5.58
C THR A 30 -14.65 -1.74 -5.43
N TRP A 31 -14.88 -0.81 -6.37
CA TRP A 31 -16.05 0.08 -6.34
C TRP A 31 -17.39 -0.65 -6.48
N ALA A 32 -17.40 -1.75 -7.21
CA ALA A 32 -18.63 -2.52 -7.44
C ALA A 32 -18.99 -3.48 -6.30
N LYS A 33 -18.01 -3.98 -5.53
CA LYS A 33 -18.21 -5.12 -4.63
C LYS A 33 -17.82 -4.88 -3.18
N VAL A 34 -17.05 -3.83 -2.87
CA VAL A 34 -16.54 -3.61 -1.52
C VAL A 34 -17.29 -2.48 -0.83
N LEU A 35 -17.60 -2.66 0.45
CA LEU A 35 -18.47 -1.75 1.21
C LEU A 35 -17.91 -0.33 1.35
N MET A 36 -16.59 -0.17 1.43
CA MET A 36 -15.92 1.12 1.63
C MET A 36 -14.91 1.41 0.51
N PRO A 37 -15.36 1.50 -0.77
CA PRO A 37 -14.44 1.55 -1.93
C PRO A 37 -13.53 2.78 -1.94
N ARG A 38 -13.92 3.85 -1.26
CA ARG A 38 -13.12 5.08 -1.09
C ARG A 38 -11.81 4.88 -0.29
N MET A 39 -11.62 3.72 0.33
CA MET A 39 -10.38 3.36 1.01
C MET A 39 -9.31 2.86 0.02
N LEU A 40 -9.66 2.69 -1.24
CA LEU A 40 -8.69 2.36 -2.27
C LEU A 40 -7.75 3.54 -2.51
N SER A 41 -6.45 3.28 -2.56
CA SER A 41 -5.43 4.32 -2.84
C SER A 41 -5.71 5.07 -4.14
N GLY A 42 -6.13 4.34 -5.19
CA GLY A 42 -6.48 4.92 -6.48
C GLY A 42 -5.28 5.39 -7.31
N HIS A 43 -5.57 6.00 -8.46
CA HIS A 43 -4.57 6.30 -9.50
C HIS A 43 -3.43 7.18 -9.00
N VAL A 44 -3.73 8.36 -8.50
CA VAL A 44 -2.69 9.36 -8.15
C VAL A 44 -1.78 8.85 -7.03
N GLN A 45 -2.37 8.39 -5.93
CA GLN A 45 -1.59 7.83 -4.83
C GLN A 45 -0.79 6.60 -5.26
N GLY A 46 -1.38 5.72 -6.06
CA GLY A 46 -0.68 4.56 -6.61
C GLY A 46 0.54 4.96 -7.45
N ARG A 47 0.45 6.02 -8.26
CA ARG A 47 1.60 6.51 -9.02
C ARG A 47 2.68 7.12 -8.12
N VAL A 48 2.29 7.82 -7.04
CA VAL A 48 3.25 8.31 -6.03
C VAL A 48 3.97 7.15 -5.35
N LEU A 49 3.24 6.11 -4.92
CA LEU A 49 3.83 4.92 -4.30
C LEU A 49 4.78 4.19 -5.26
N SER A 50 4.39 4.04 -6.53
CA SER A 50 5.25 3.49 -7.58
C SER A 50 6.52 4.33 -7.77
N LEU A 51 6.40 5.66 -7.84
CA LEU A 51 7.54 6.56 -7.95
C LEU A 51 8.51 6.40 -6.78
N LEU A 52 8.00 6.40 -5.53
CA LEU A 52 8.83 6.23 -4.34
C LEU A 52 9.50 4.86 -4.31
N SER A 53 8.80 3.80 -4.70
CA SER A 53 9.38 2.47 -4.83
C SER A 53 10.49 2.42 -5.89
N ASN A 54 10.28 3.04 -7.06
CA ASN A 54 11.31 3.09 -8.10
C ASN A 54 12.52 3.93 -7.69
N LEU A 55 12.33 5.02 -6.95
CA LEU A 55 13.43 5.85 -6.44
C LEU A 55 14.27 5.14 -5.37
N THR A 56 13.61 4.40 -4.49
CA THR A 56 14.30 3.61 -3.44
C THR A 56 14.90 2.32 -3.97
N ASN A 57 14.34 1.80 -5.06
CA ASN A 57 14.76 0.54 -5.69
C ASN A 57 15.02 -0.58 -4.65
N PRO A 58 14.00 -0.91 -3.82
CA PRO A 58 14.16 -1.76 -2.65
C PRO A 58 14.32 -3.24 -3.04
N THR A 59 14.97 -3.99 -2.16
CA THR A 59 14.93 -5.46 -2.21
C THR A 59 13.69 -5.96 -1.48
N ASN A 60 13.38 -5.41 -0.31
CA ASN A 60 12.21 -5.83 0.46
C ASN A 60 11.34 -4.62 0.80
N ILE A 61 10.03 -4.79 0.60
CA ILE A 61 9.00 -3.85 1.03
C ILE A 61 8.10 -4.54 2.05
N ILE A 62 7.64 -3.79 3.06
CA ILE A 62 6.53 -4.20 3.91
C ILE A 62 5.38 -3.20 3.80
N GLU A 63 4.17 -3.72 3.67
CA GLU A 63 2.93 -2.96 3.67
C GLU A 63 2.01 -3.45 4.78
N ILE A 64 1.46 -2.54 5.57
CA ILE A 64 0.45 -2.81 6.58
C ILE A 64 -0.86 -2.17 6.13
N GLY A 65 -1.85 -3.00 5.80
CA GLY A 65 -3.09 -2.60 5.16
C GLY A 65 -3.07 -2.87 3.66
N THR A 66 -3.30 -4.12 3.26
CA THR A 66 -3.37 -4.52 1.84
C THR A 66 -4.64 -4.02 1.17
N TYR A 67 -5.76 -4.03 1.92
CA TYR A 67 -7.09 -3.83 1.37
C TYR A 67 -7.33 -4.75 0.16
N THR A 68 -7.68 -4.22 -1.00
CA THR A 68 -7.87 -5.03 -2.22
C THR A 68 -6.61 -5.17 -3.08
N GLY A 69 -5.45 -4.63 -2.62
CA GLY A 69 -4.13 -4.88 -3.20
C GLY A 69 -3.62 -3.84 -4.20
N TYR A 70 -4.29 -2.69 -4.32
CA TYR A 70 -3.91 -1.66 -5.30
C TYR A 70 -2.53 -1.06 -5.01
N SER A 71 -2.29 -0.60 -3.78
CA SER A 71 -1.01 -0.05 -3.32
C SER A 71 0.12 -1.07 -3.44
N ALA A 72 -0.12 -2.32 -3.04
CA ALA A 72 0.85 -3.41 -3.17
C ALA A 72 1.33 -3.61 -4.61
N LEU A 73 0.39 -3.60 -5.58
CA LEU A 73 0.74 -3.71 -7.00
C LEU A 73 1.57 -2.52 -7.49
N CYS A 74 1.26 -1.31 -7.03
CA CYS A 74 2.02 -0.10 -7.38
C CYS A 74 3.41 -0.12 -6.74
N LEU A 75 3.53 -0.50 -5.47
CA LEU A 75 4.81 -0.63 -4.77
C LEU A 75 5.70 -1.71 -5.40
N ALA A 76 5.11 -2.79 -5.89
CA ALA A 76 5.86 -3.88 -6.54
C ALA A 76 6.57 -3.44 -7.83
N GLU A 77 6.18 -2.33 -8.45
CA GLU A 77 6.77 -1.84 -9.70
C GLU A 77 8.25 -1.42 -9.57
N GLY A 78 8.68 -0.99 -8.36
CA GLY A 78 10.05 -0.55 -8.10
C GLY A 78 10.97 -1.60 -7.45
N ILE A 79 10.45 -2.78 -7.13
CA ILE A 79 11.23 -3.83 -6.45
C ILE A 79 12.30 -4.41 -7.39
N LYS A 80 13.49 -4.65 -6.85
CA LYS A 80 14.56 -5.40 -7.54
C LYS A 80 14.11 -6.81 -7.95
N SER A 81 14.69 -7.36 -8.99
CA SER A 81 14.31 -8.66 -9.57
C SER A 81 14.35 -9.85 -8.59
N ASN A 82 15.16 -9.76 -7.53
CA ASN A 82 15.31 -10.77 -6.48
C ASN A 82 14.63 -10.36 -5.17
N GLY A 83 13.78 -9.33 -5.20
CA GLY A 83 13.14 -8.76 -4.03
C GLY A 83 11.77 -9.36 -3.72
N GLU A 84 11.22 -8.98 -2.56
CA GLU A 84 9.89 -9.40 -2.10
C GLU A 84 9.12 -8.22 -1.52
N LEU A 85 7.80 -8.24 -1.71
CA LEU A 85 6.86 -7.36 -1.04
C LEU A 85 6.02 -8.20 -0.08
N HIS A 86 6.11 -7.90 1.21
CA HIS A 86 5.26 -8.49 2.23
C HIS A 86 4.10 -7.54 2.52
N THR A 87 2.86 -7.96 2.27
CA THR A 87 1.66 -7.17 2.54
C THR A 87 0.76 -7.90 3.53
N ILE A 88 0.19 -7.15 4.48
CA ILE A 88 -0.55 -7.71 5.62
C ILE A 88 -1.97 -7.16 5.62
N GLU A 89 -2.95 -8.07 5.64
CA GLU A 89 -4.38 -7.77 5.69
C GLU A 89 -5.06 -8.56 6.80
N ILE A 90 -5.91 -7.90 7.58
CA ILE A 90 -6.67 -8.56 8.63
C ILE A 90 -8.01 -9.11 8.13
N ASN A 91 -8.57 -8.50 7.07
CA ASN A 91 -9.86 -8.88 6.50
C ASN A 91 -9.67 -9.92 5.40
N GLU A 92 -10.20 -11.14 5.64
CA GLU A 92 -10.07 -12.26 4.69
C GLU A 92 -10.78 -12.01 3.35
N GLU A 93 -11.89 -11.27 3.33
CA GLU A 93 -12.61 -10.95 2.09
C GLU A 93 -11.79 -10.00 1.20
N HIS A 94 -11.20 -8.96 1.80
CA HIS A 94 -10.30 -8.05 1.10
C HIS A 94 -9.06 -8.81 0.60
N ALA A 95 -8.47 -9.63 1.45
CA ALA A 95 -7.31 -10.45 1.12
C ALA A 95 -7.60 -11.41 -0.05
N ALA A 96 -8.82 -11.99 -0.11
CA ALA A 96 -9.20 -12.87 -1.22
C ALA A 96 -9.31 -12.12 -2.55
N ILE A 97 -9.78 -10.87 -2.54
CA ILE A 97 -9.78 -10.01 -3.74
C ILE A 97 -8.34 -9.71 -4.14
N ALA A 98 -7.52 -9.21 -3.22
CA ALA A 98 -6.12 -8.88 -3.47
C ALA A 98 -5.35 -10.06 -4.07
N LYS A 99 -5.50 -11.25 -3.49
CA LYS A 99 -4.84 -12.48 -3.96
C LYS A 99 -5.11 -12.76 -5.44
N ARG A 100 -6.37 -12.66 -5.90
CA ARG A 100 -6.72 -12.90 -7.30
C ARG A 100 -6.04 -11.92 -8.25
N PHE A 101 -5.89 -10.65 -7.84
CA PHE A 101 -5.19 -9.66 -8.65
C PHE A 101 -3.67 -9.83 -8.60
N PHE A 102 -3.11 -10.25 -7.47
CA PHE A 102 -1.69 -10.60 -7.38
C PHE A 102 -1.35 -11.76 -8.31
N GLU A 103 -2.19 -12.81 -8.33
CA GLU A 103 -2.01 -13.98 -9.21
C GLU A 103 -2.08 -13.62 -10.70
N LYS A 104 -2.90 -12.64 -11.09
CA LYS A 104 -2.98 -12.13 -12.48
C LYS A 104 -1.78 -11.24 -12.84
N SER A 105 -1.06 -10.70 -11.85
CA SER A 105 0.00 -9.74 -12.07
C SER A 105 1.32 -10.43 -12.44
N LYS A 106 2.21 -9.68 -13.10
CA LYS A 106 3.61 -10.10 -13.28
C LYS A 106 4.39 -10.19 -11.96
N PHE A 107 3.82 -9.68 -10.87
CA PHE A 107 4.42 -9.63 -9.53
C PHE A 107 4.00 -10.80 -8.62
N SER A 108 3.23 -11.75 -9.12
CA SER A 108 2.67 -12.88 -8.35
C SER A 108 3.71 -13.67 -7.53
N LYS A 109 4.95 -13.76 -8.03
CA LYS A 109 6.02 -14.50 -7.35
C LYS A 109 6.68 -13.73 -6.23
N ILE A 110 6.67 -12.39 -6.30
CA ILE A 110 7.37 -11.53 -5.34
C ILE A 110 6.46 -10.97 -4.26
N ILE A 111 5.15 -10.92 -4.47
CA ILE A 111 4.19 -10.48 -3.45
C ILE A 111 3.88 -11.65 -2.51
N LYS A 112 4.19 -11.44 -1.23
CA LYS A 112 3.92 -12.36 -0.12
C LYS A 112 2.77 -11.81 0.72
N GLN A 113 1.58 -12.31 0.49
CA GLN A 113 0.40 -11.89 1.23
C GLN A 113 0.29 -12.65 2.55
N HIS A 114 0.07 -11.91 3.64
CA HIS A 114 -0.17 -12.42 4.98
C HIS A 114 -1.56 -12.02 5.46
N ILE A 115 -2.27 -12.93 6.11
CA ILE A 115 -3.61 -12.66 6.65
C ILE A 115 -3.54 -12.73 8.17
N GLY A 116 -3.98 -11.67 8.85
CA GLY A 116 -4.04 -11.56 10.30
C GLY A 116 -3.54 -10.24 10.85
N GLU A 117 -3.37 -10.18 12.17
CA GLU A 117 -2.92 -8.97 12.86
C GLU A 117 -1.45 -8.66 12.55
N ALA A 118 -1.19 -7.45 12.07
CA ALA A 118 0.14 -7.01 11.66
C ALA A 118 1.19 -7.15 12.78
N LYS A 119 0.85 -6.79 14.02
CA LYS A 119 1.74 -6.94 15.19
C LYS A 119 2.27 -8.36 15.41
N ASN A 120 1.47 -9.37 15.06
CA ASN A 120 1.84 -10.78 15.21
C ASN A 120 2.63 -11.31 14.01
N ILE A 121 2.45 -10.68 12.84
CA ILE A 121 3.05 -11.10 11.58
C ILE A 121 4.42 -10.45 11.39
N ILE A 122 4.57 -9.15 11.64
CA ILE A 122 5.82 -8.40 11.46
C ILE A 122 6.98 -9.08 12.18
N ASN A 123 6.76 -9.56 13.41
CA ASN A 123 7.79 -10.21 14.21
C ASN A 123 8.24 -11.58 13.65
N LYS A 124 7.40 -12.22 12.83
CA LYS A 124 7.70 -13.52 12.21
C LYS A 124 8.42 -13.41 10.87
N ILE A 125 8.44 -12.23 10.27
CA ILE A 125 9.13 -11.97 9.01
C ILE A 125 10.61 -11.70 9.33
N ASP A 126 11.46 -12.65 8.99
CA ASP A 126 12.92 -12.53 9.19
C ASP A 126 13.56 -11.83 7.98
N LYS A 127 13.23 -10.54 7.83
CA LYS A 127 13.73 -9.66 6.77
C LYS A 127 13.90 -8.24 7.30
N ASN A 128 14.87 -7.52 6.75
CA ASN A 128 14.92 -6.07 6.82
C ASN A 128 14.32 -5.47 5.55
N PHE A 129 13.79 -4.26 5.67
CA PHE A 129 13.06 -3.57 4.63
C PHE A 129 13.71 -2.24 4.27
N GLN A 130 13.68 -1.87 3.01
CA GLN A 130 14.14 -0.56 2.54
C GLN A 130 12.97 0.42 2.35
N LEU A 131 11.74 -0.11 2.31
CA LEU A 131 10.53 0.69 2.27
C LEU A 131 9.42 0.02 3.08
N ALA A 132 8.78 0.79 3.95
CA ALA A 132 7.57 0.40 4.65
C ALA A 132 6.43 1.36 4.29
N PHE A 133 5.23 0.81 4.07
CA PHE A 133 4.01 1.59 3.87
C PHE A 133 2.99 1.20 4.94
N ILE A 134 2.48 2.18 5.68
CA ILE A 134 1.50 2.00 6.75
C ILE A 134 0.21 2.72 6.36
N ASP A 135 -0.81 1.94 6.02
CA ASP A 135 -2.17 2.41 5.74
C ASP A 135 -3.22 1.46 6.31
N ALA A 136 -3.22 1.37 7.63
CA ALA A 136 -4.12 0.51 8.40
C ALA A 136 -4.91 1.33 9.44
N ASP A 137 -5.27 0.71 10.56
CA ASP A 137 -5.96 1.38 11.66
C ASP A 137 -5.05 2.42 12.35
N LYS A 138 -5.51 3.66 12.34
CA LYS A 138 -4.72 4.83 12.80
C LYS A 138 -4.30 4.77 14.27
N GLU A 139 -5.08 4.10 15.10
CA GLU A 139 -4.81 3.95 16.55
C GLU A 139 -3.53 3.16 16.82
N ASN A 140 -3.12 2.28 15.88
CA ASN A 140 -1.93 1.44 16.00
C ASN A 140 -0.70 1.96 15.24
N TYR A 141 -0.74 3.13 14.63
CA TYR A 141 0.38 3.65 13.84
C TYR A 141 1.69 3.75 14.62
N SER A 142 1.66 4.24 15.86
CA SER A 142 2.84 4.28 16.73
C SER A 142 3.37 2.87 17.00
N ASN A 143 2.49 1.91 17.29
CA ASN A 143 2.89 0.52 17.51
C ASN A 143 3.51 -0.11 16.26
N TYR A 144 2.96 0.18 15.07
CA TYR A 144 3.54 -0.31 13.81
C TYR A 144 4.91 0.31 13.55
N PHE A 145 5.06 1.61 13.82
CA PHE A 145 6.35 2.29 13.71
C PHE A 145 7.40 1.65 14.62
N ASP A 146 7.07 1.42 15.90
CA ASP A 146 7.98 0.82 16.88
C ASP A 146 8.39 -0.61 16.47
N LEU A 147 7.48 -1.38 15.87
CA LEU A 147 7.78 -2.72 15.38
C LEU A 147 8.65 -2.72 14.11
N LEU A 148 8.57 -1.66 13.32
CA LEU A 148 9.26 -1.58 12.04
C LEU A 148 10.63 -0.90 12.13
N ILE A 149 10.83 0.05 13.04
CA ILE A 149 12.03 0.91 13.04
C ILE A 149 13.33 0.11 13.11
N ASP A 150 13.36 -0.96 13.88
CA ASP A 150 14.53 -1.84 14.00
C ASP A 150 14.69 -2.81 12.79
N LYS A 151 13.67 -2.89 11.93
CA LYS A 151 13.67 -3.70 10.71
C LYS A 151 13.87 -2.86 9.44
N ILE A 152 13.95 -1.55 9.56
CA ILE A 152 14.24 -0.67 8.42
C ILE A 152 15.75 -0.51 8.29
N ASP A 153 16.26 -0.77 7.10
CA ASP A 153 17.67 -0.57 6.79
C ASP A 153 18.06 0.92 6.89
N ILE A 154 19.34 1.19 7.12
CA ILE A 154 19.88 2.55 7.06
C ILE A 154 19.56 3.14 5.68
N ASN A 155 19.02 4.36 5.65
CA ASN A 155 18.48 5.06 4.47
C ASN A 155 17.18 4.44 3.92
N GLY A 156 16.54 3.53 4.64
CA GLY A 156 15.19 3.08 4.30
C GLY A 156 14.13 4.15 4.61
N ILE A 157 12.94 3.96 4.08
CA ILE A 157 11.84 4.94 4.16
C ILE A 157 10.62 4.27 4.80
N ILE A 158 9.98 4.97 5.75
CA ILE A 158 8.66 4.64 6.27
C ILE A 158 7.68 5.70 5.75
N ILE A 159 6.64 5.24 5.08
CA ILE A 159 5.53 6.07 4.58
C ILE A 159 4.31 5.75 5.43
N ALA A 160 3.71 6.77 6.04
CA ALA A 160 2.47 6.64 6.79
C ALA A 160 1.37 7.48 6.11
N ASP A 161 0.26 6.83 5.73
CA ASP A 161 -0.83 7.50 5.04
C ASP A 161 -1.86 8.09 6.00
N ASN A 162 -2.59 9.11 5.54
CA ASN A 162 -3.68 9.80 6.23
C ASN A 162 -3.33 10.30 7.66
N VAL A 163 -2.08 10.68 7.88
CA VAL A 163 -1.57 11.11 9.21
C VAL A 163 -2.30 12.32 9.80
N LEU A 164 -2.97 13.12 8.97
CA LEU A 164 -3.80 14.22 9.44
C LEU A 164 -5.12 13.76 10.10
N TRP A 165 -5.50 12.49 9.90
CA TRP A 165 -6.67 11.85 10.50
C TRP A 165 -7.93 12.73 10.51
N SER A 166 -8.29 13.28 9.34
CA SER A 166 -9.41 14.22 9.18
C SER A 166 -9.37 15.41 10.14
N GLY A 167 -8.19 15.88 10.50
CA GLY A 167 -7.96 16.99 11.41
C GLY A 167 -7.92 16.62 12.90
N LYS A 168 -8.12 15.35 13.27
CA LYS A 168 -8.10 14.93 14.69
C LYS A 168 -6.75 15.14 15.37
N VAL A 169 -5.66 15.24 14.62
CA VAL A 169 -4.31 15.49 15.14
C VAL A 169 -4.15 16.83 15.85
N ILE A 170 -5.05 17.79 15.60
CA ILE A 170 -5.03 19.11 16.25
C ILE A 170 -5.98 19.18 17.46
N ASN A 171 -6.81 18.17 17.67
CA ASN A 171 -7.69 18.09 18.84
C ASN A 171 -6.93 17.40 19.98
N LYS A 172 -6.65 18.16 21.04
CA LYS A 172 -6.06 17.62 22.28
C LYS A 172 -7.13 17.01 23.16
#